data_0f4a1af4900d0ae35c87ef4a7122e8d0
#
_entry.id   0f4a1af4900d0ae35c87ef4a7122e8d0
#
_cell.length_a   1.000
_cell.length_b   1.000
_cell.length_c   1.000
_cell.angle_alpha   90.00
_cell.angle_beta   90.00
_cell.angle_gamma   90.00
#
_symmetry.space_group_name_H-M   'P 1'
#
loop_
_entity.id
_entity.type
_entity.pdbx_description
1 polymer ?
#
loop_
_entity_poly.entity_id
_entity_poly.type
_entity_poly.pdbx_seq_one_letter_code
_entity_poly.pdbx_strand_id
1 'polypeptide(L)'
;MKKTRRLLALLLAMAMMLALTVTAGAEEVTTTAAKSEITVIYTNDVHTYIDKTLSYATVSAMKQDYQKAGKQVLLVDAGDHIQGTAYGGMDEGKTIVQLMNAAGYDIATLGNHEFDYGMARALATVKEAEFPYVSCNFYHEKNGVAGDPVLESYKVFDMNGTKVAFVGITTPESFTKSTPAYFQDANGKYIYGIAAGKDGSALYAAVQKAIDAASKEADYVIALGHLGIDPSSKPWTSEEVIAHTTGLDAFIDGHSHSTVEMKQVKDKAGNTVVLTQTGTAFAAIGEMTIAADGTITTKLTKEYEGSDATVAALQKTWMDKVEGMLGEKIAETGIEFTINDAEGNRAVRKGATNLFDLNADAFYWYINEVANLDCDVAVMNGGGVRATIEAGDWTYKSCKTVNPFGNVLCLMKVPGQMILDALEFGAKDTPDAESGGFLSAAGLTYEIDSTVKYTGSQDDKGVWQAGPTGEYRVRNVKIYNKTTGTFEPLDVNKTYTLGGINYTLRNQGDGFNMFQESAGMELVMEGIAMEYEAFAAYLKAFKDTDGNGVANISSAASPLASFKNYPINYENAAGSGRTVVWTADNRPAEPVTPAEPGKADPAKTGDLMAFFTAMTVLSGMGAAYVARKRED
;
A
#
# COMPACT_ATOMS: atom_id res chain seq x y z
N MET A 1 31.92 78.98 -48.23
CA MET A 1 30.69 78.26 -47.90
C MET A 1 30.31 77.10 -48.85
N LYS A 2 30.48 77.16 -50.18
CA LYS A 2 30.13 76.04 -51.07
C LYS A 2 31.14 74.84 -51.03
N LYS A 3 32.42 75.02 -50.74
CA LYS A 3 33.44 73.98 -50.68
C LYS A 3 33.33 73.16 -49.35
N THR A 4 33.01 73.76 -48.24
CA THR A 4 32.81 73.11 -46.95
C THR A 4 31.55 72.22 -46.93
N ARG A 5 30.47 72.64 -47.62
CA ARG A 5 29.26 71.79 -47.71
C ARG A 5 29.48 70.55 -48.61
N ARG A 6 30.36 70.61 -49.61
CA ARG A 6 30.69 69.43 -50.46
C ARG A 6 31.60 68.42 -49.70
N LEU A 7 32.49 68.89 -48.84
CA LEU A 7 33.35 68.03 -48.04
C LEU A 7 32.55 67.32 -46.95
N LEU A 8 31.57 68.03 -46.35
CA LEU A 8 30.71 67.41 -45.32
C LEU A 8 29.74 66.39 -45.93
N ALA A 9 29.24 66.63 -47.18
CA ALA A 9 28.38 65.66 -47.89
C ALA A 9 29.20 64.40 -48.33
N LEU A 10 30.47 64.52 -48.71
CA LEU A 10 31.35 63.40 -49.03
C LEU A 10 31.71 62.60 -47.82
N LEU A 11 31.95 63.25 -46.64
CA LEU A 11 32.20 62.54 -45.37
C LEU A 11 30.98 61.80 -44.86
N LEU A 12 29.77 62.38 -44.99
CA LEU A 12 28.51 61.73 -44.66
C LEU A 12 28.22 60.52 -45.61
N ALA A 13 28.52 60.65 -46.93
CA ALA A 13 28.36 59.56 -47.88
C ALA A 13 29.35 58.44 -47.63
N MET A 14 30.58 58.75 -47.23
CA MET A 14 31.59 57.76 -46.88
C MET A 14 31.24 57.08 -45.52
N ALA A 15 30.69 57.80 -44.55
CA ALA A 15 30.21 57.22 -43.28
C ALA A 15 28.99 56.31 -43.51
N MET A 16 28.09 56.65 -44.44
CA MET A 16 26.96 55.77 -44.81
C MET A 16 27.38 54.57 -45.61
N MET A 17 28.42 54.62 -46.44
CA MET A 17 28.98 53.47 -47.14
C MET A 17 29.78 52.55 -46.20
N LEU A 18 30.46 53.08 -45.19
CA LEU A 18 31.10 52.23 -44.13
C LEU A 18 30.04 51.58 -43.22
N ALA A 19 28.90 52.18 -43.02
CA ALA A 19 27.80 51.59 -42.23
C ALA A 19 27.06 50.47 -43.00
N LEU A 20 27.09 50.49 -44.34
CA LEU A 20 26.47 49.44 -45.18
C LEU A 20 27.38 48.21 -45.45
N THR A 21 28.69 48.30 -45.21
CA THR A 21 29.61 47.18 -45.34
C THR A 21 29.82 46.37 -44.03
N VAL A 22 29.27 46.83 -42.91
CA VAL A 22 29.33 46.10 -41.65
C VAL A 22 28.08 45.21 -41.43
N THR A 23 27.05 45.31 -42.28
CA THR A 23 25.83 44.50 -42.15
C THR A 23 25.78 43.27 -43.08
N ALA A 24 26.86 42.95 -43.81
CA ALA A 24 26.92 41.74 -44.62
C ALA A 24 28.06 40.81 -44.13
N GLY A 25 27.89 40.22 -42.95
CA GLY A 25 28.86 39.32 -42.38
C GLY A 25 28.67 38.97 -40.90
N ALA A 26 27.52 39.32 -40.31
CA ALA A 26 27.10 38.67 -39.08
C ALA A 26 26.43 37.35 -39.51
N GLU A 27 27.21 36.29 -39.74
CA GLU A 27 26.71 34.95 -39.42
C GLU A 27 26.17 35.08 -37.97
N GLU A 28 24.86 34.91 -37.77
CA GLU A 28 24.33 34.54 -36.51
C GLU A 28 25.06 33.27 -36.10
N VAL A 29 26.14 33.42 -35.34
CA VAL A 29 26.64 32.33 -34.52
C VAL A 29 25.49 32.09 -33.54
N THR A 30 24.54 31.24 -33.95
CA THR A 30 23.69 30.53 -33.04
C THR A 30 24.68 29.68 -32.24
N THR A 31 25.21 30.29 -31.15
CA THR A 31 25.74 29.51 -30.05
C THR A 31 24.52 28.77 -29.54
N THR A 32 24.32 27.54 -30.04
CA THR A 32 23.55 26.56 -29.29
C THR A 32 24.20 26.55 -27.93
N ALA A 33 23.55 27.20 -26.95
CA ALA A 33 23.99 27.13 -25.58
C ALA A 33 24.19 25.63 -25.28
N ALA A 34 25.39 25.25 -24.86
CA ALA A 34 25.66 23.87 -24.52
C ALA A 34 24.59 23.46 -23.51
N LYS A 35 23.85 22.37 -23.78
CA LYS A 35 22.83 21.87 -22.85
C LYS A 35 23.51 21.71 -21.49
N SER A 36 22.95 22.36 -20.46
CA SER A 36 23.47 22.26 -19.11
C SER A 36 22.99 20.97 -18.45
N GLU A 37 23.78 20.40 -17.55
CA GLU A 37 23.35 19.30 -16.72
C GLU A 37 22.13 19.72 -15.88
N ILE A 38 21.10 18.85 -15.85
CA ILE A 38 19.89 19.02 -15.04
C ILE A 38 19.88 17.94 -13.97
N THR A 39 19.61 18.34 -12.72
CA THR A 39 19.42 17.44 -11.60
C THR A 39 17.94 17.44 -11.19
N VAL A 40 17.33 16.26 -11.06
CA VAL A 40 16.00 16.08 -10.47
C VAL A 40 16.17 15.35 -9.15
N ILE A 41 15.88 16.04 -8.06
CA ILE A 41 15.77 15.42 -6.72
C ILE A 41 14.34 14.89 -6.61
N TYR A 42 14.17 13.65 -6.11
CA TYR A 42 12.85 13.06 -6.00
C TYR A 42 12.64 12.27 -4.71
N THR A 43 11.37 12.25 -4.28
CA THR A 43 10.85 11.45 -3.18
C THR A 43 9.62 10.68 -3.62
N ASN A 44 9.29 9.60 -2.92
CA ASN A 44 8.06 8.83 -3.05
C ASN A 44 7.76 8.14 -1.71
N ASP A 45 6.50 7.82 -1.45
CA ASP A 45 6.06 7.03 -0.29
C ASP A 45 6.66 7.51 1.03
N VAL A 46 6.71 8.83 1.22
CA VAL A 46 7.24 9.43 2.46
C VAL A 46 6.36 9.08 3.66
N HIS A 47 5.05 8.89 3.42
CA HIS A 47 4.10 8.44 4.44
C HIS A 47 4.18 9.23 5.75
N THR A 48 4.40 10.54 5.64
CA THR A 48 4.46 11.47 6.80
C THR A 48 5.57 11.19 7.81
N TYR A 49 6.56 10.37 7.48
CA TYR A 49 7.73 10.11 8.32
C TYR A 49 8.67 11.32 8.31
N ILE A 50 8.39 12.27 9.21
CA ILE A 50 9.17 13.50 9.37
C ILE A 50 10.19 13.42 10.51
N ASP A 51 10.24 12.32 11.23
CA ASP A 51 11.12 12.07 12.39
C ASP A 51 12.39 11.27 12.02
N LYS A 52 12.70 11.14 10.74
CA LYS A 52 13.89 10.43 10.25
C LYS A 52 15.08 11.36 10.05
N THR A 53 16.25 10.76 9.87
CA THR A 53 17.50 11.49 9.58
C THR A 53 17.39 12.27 8.27
N LEU A 54 16.88 11.62 7.20
CA LEU A 54 16.47 12.29 5.98
C LEU A 54 15.03 12.80 6.14
N SER A 55 14.76 14.01 5.68
CA SER A 55 13.47 14.67 5.89
C SER A 55 13.23 15.78 4.85
N TYR A 56 12.11 16.48 4.93
CA TYR A 56 11.85 17.66 4.11
C TYR A 56 12.90 18.76 4.27
N ALA A 57 13.45 18.92 5.47
CA ALA A 57 14.57 19.84 5.69
C ALA A 57 15.85 19.42 4.95
N THR A 58 16.06 18.13 4.79
CA THR A 58 17.20 17.57 4.04
C THR A 58 17.06 17.81 2.55
N VAL A 59 15.89 17.49 1.95
CA VAL A 59 15.69 17.70 0.50
C VAL A 59 15.75 19.18 0.13
N SER A 60 15.22 20.07 1.00
CA SER A 60 15.36 21.52 0.84
C SER A 60 16.83 21.96 0.82
N ALA A 61 17.62 21.49 1.78
CA ALA A 61 19.05 21.80 1.83
C ALA A 61 19.79 21.30 0.58
N MET A 62 19.52 20.06 0.13
CA MET A 62 20.10 19.49 -1.10
C MET A 62 19.77 20.36 -2.33
N LYS A 63 18.51 20.74 -2.50
CA LYS A 63 18.09 21.63 -3.59
C LYS A 63 18.84 22.95 -3.55
N GLN A 64 18.91 23.60 -2.38
CA GLN A 64 19.62 24.87 -2.20
C GLN A 64 21.12 24.75 -2.48
N ASP A 65 21.77 23.67 -2.04
CA ASP A 65 23.20 23.47 -2.24
C ASP A 65 23.54 23.26 -3.71
N TYR A 66 22.70 22.53 -4.45
CA TYR A 66 22.85 22.40 -5.91
C TYR A 66 22.60 23.73 -6.64
N GLN A 67 21.61 24.51 -6.21
CA GLN A 67 21.35 25.85 -6.77
C GLN A 67 22.52 26.81 -6.50
N LYS A 68 23.07 26.82 -5.28
CA LYS A 68 24.28 27.59 -4.92
C LYS A 68 25.50 27.18 -5.75
N ALA A 69 25.58 25.89 -6.11
CA ALA A 69 26.61 25.37 -7.03
C ALA A 69 26.34 25.72 -8.51
N GLY A 70 25.28 26.47 -8.83
CA GLY A 70 24.91 26.88 -10.19
C GLY A 70 24.24 25.80 -11.02
N LYS A 71 23.78 24.69 -10.41
CA LYS A 71 23.08 23.62 -11.13
C LYS A 71 21.62 23.99 -11.39
N GLN A 72 21.08 23.44 -12.48
CA GLN A 72 19.64 23.44 -12.75
C GLN A 72 19.00 22.30 -11.97
N VAL A 73 18.06 22.61 -11.06
CA VAL A 73 17.54 21.61 -10.11
C VAL A 73 16.03 21.69 -10.04
N LEU A 74 15.36 20.53 -10.10
CA LEU A 74 13.96 20.33 -9.78
C LEU A 74 13.82 19.39 -8.59
N LEU A 75 12.79 19.59 -7.76
CA LEU A 75 12.42 18.73 -6.64
C LEU A 75 11.00 18.23 -6.85
N VAL A 76 10.82 16.90 -6.97
CA VAL A 76 9.57 16.28 -7.38
C VAL A 76 9.15 15.17 -6.40
N ASP A 77 7.84 14.86 -6.33
CA ASP A 77 7.31 13.78 -5.49
C ASP A 77 6.39 12.85 -6.27
N ALA A 78 6.59 11.55 -6.10
CA ALA A 78 5.83 10.51 -6.79
C ALA A 78 4.66 9.94 -5.96
N GLY A 79 4.10 10.71 -5.01
CA GLY A 79 2.88 10.39 -4.27
C GLY A 79 3.07 9.66 -2.95
N ASP A 80 1.96 9.46 -2.24
CA ASP A 80 1.87 8.84 -0.90
C ASP A 80 2.64 9.61 0.17
N HIS A 81 2.40 10.92 0.26
CA HIS A 81 3.08 11.78 1.24
C HIS A 81 2.20 12.25 2.41
N ILE A 82 0.84 12.32 2.28
CA ILE A 82 -0.02 12.92 3.31
C ILE A 82 -0.49 11.96 4.41
N GLN A 83 -0.36 10.65 4.22
CA GLN A 83 -0.88 9.63 5.12
C GLN A 83 0.24 8.65 5.52
N GLY A 84 0.23 8.13 6.76
CA GLY A 84 1.16 7.08 7.22
C GLY A 84 1.42 7.06 8.71
N THR A 85 1.73 8.18 9.35
CA THR A 85 2.01 8.27 10.78
C THR A 85 1.03 9.20 11.50
N ALA A 86 1.17 9.30 12.82
CA ALA A 86 0.42 10.28 13.61
C ALA A 86 0.62 11.72 13.11
N TYR A 87 1.79 12.03 12.54
CA TYR A 87 2.08 13.38 12.05
C TYR A 87 1.20 13.79 10.87
N GLY A 88 0.81 12.87 10.00
CA GLY A 88 -0.17 13.13 8.95
C GLY A 88 -1.60 12.97 9.43
N GLY A 89 -1.88 11.93 10.23
CA GLY A 89 -3.23 11.61 10.67
C GLY A 89 -3.88 12.64 11.58
N MET A 90 -3.11 13.49 12.27
CA MET A 90 -3.65 14.49 13.20
C MET A 90 -4.29 15.71 12.52
N ASP A 91 -3.95 15.99 11.27
CA ASP A 91 -4.53 17.11 10.53
C ASP A 91 -4.82 16.79 9.06
N GLU A 92 -4.96 15.49 8.75
CA GLU A 92 -5.26 14.99 7.41
C GLU A 92 -4.21 15.43 6.37
N GLY A 93 -2.92 15.44 6.77
CA GLY A 93 -1.80 15.77 5.93
C GLY A 93 -1.56 17.25 5.63
N LYS A 94 -2.33 18.17 6.22
CA LYS A 94 -2.18 19.62 5.97
C LYS A 94 -0.78 20.14 6.26
N THR A 95 -0.22 19.77 7.42
CA THR A 95 1.14 20.21 7.78
C THR A 95 2.19 19.59 6.87
N ILE A 96 1.97 18.38 6.35
CA ILE A 96 2.89 17.76 5.38
C ILE A 96 2.97 18.59 4.10
N VAL A 97 1.82 19.03 3.56
CA VAL A 97 1.80 19.92 2.38
C VAL A 97 2.51 21.25 2.66
N GLN A 98 2.35 21.82 3.87
CA GLN A 98 3.09 23.03 4.27
C GLN A 98 4.61 22.79 4.34
N LEU A 99 5.04 21.61 4.80
CA LEU A 99 6.45 21.22 4.79
C LEU A 99 6.99 21.07 3.36
N MET A 100 6.21 20.47 2.45
CA MET A 100 6.56 20.37 1.02
C MET A 100 6.65 21.75 0.36
N ASN A 101 5.70 22.65 0.63
CA ASN A 101 5.76 24.05 0.17
C ASN A 101 7.05 24.74 0.68
N ALA A 102 7.31 24.63 1.97
CA ALA A 102 8.52 25.22 2.58
C ALA A 102 9.83 24.60 2.07
N ALA A 103 9.82 23.29 1.75
CA ALA A 103 10.97 22.60 1.15
C ALA A 103 11.19 22.96 -0.32
N GLY A 104 10.18 23.58 -0.96
CA GLY A 104 10.26 24.08 -2.33
C GLY A 104 10.09 22.98 -3.37
N TYR A 105 9.13 22.07 -3.20
CA TYR A 105 8.76 21.13 -4.25
C TYR A 105 8.29 21.87 -5.49
N ASP A 106 8.61 21.35 -6.67
CA ASP A 106 8.26 21.93 -7.96
C ASP A 106 7.04 21.25 -8.60
N ILE A 107 6.81 19.97 -8.31
CA ILE A 107 5.70 19.17 -8.85
C ILE A 107 5.50 17.89 -8.02
N ALA A 108 4.25 17.39 -7.99
CA ALA A 108 3.91 16.07 -7.45
C ALA A 108 2.87 15.34 -8.31
N THR A 109 2.73 14.03 -8.09
CA THR A 109 1.58 13.24 -8.54
C THR A 109 0.78 12.75 -7.33
N LEU A 110 -0.40 12.15 -7.58
CA LEU A 110 -1.20 11.53 -6.55
C LEU A 110 -0.86 10.03 -6.47
N GLY A 111 -0.55 9.56 -5.27
CA GLY A 111 -0.61 8.14 -4.93
C GLY A 111 -2.02 7.72 -4.51
N ASN A 112 -2.17 6.50 -3.98
CA ASN A 112 -3.46 6.05 -3.48
C ASN A 112 -3.81 6.63 -2.11
N HIS A 113 -2.82 6.95 -1.30
CA HIS A 113 -3.03 7.47 0.06
C HIS A 113 -3.36 8.97 0.11
N GLU A 114 -3.26 9.69 -0.98
CA GLU A 114 -3.82 11.04 -1.08
C GLU A 114 -5.36 11.06 -1.01
N PHE A 115 -6.02 9.92 -1.25
CA PHE A 115 -7.48 9.80 -1.18
C PHE A 115 -8.00 9.31 0.19
N ASP A 116 -7.15 8.90 1.13
CA ASP A 116 -7.55 8.23 2.39
C ASP A 116 -8.40 9.09 3.32
N TYR A 117 -8.25 10.40 3.23
CA TYR A 117 -9.10 11.35 3.98
C TYR A 117 -10.30 11.86 3.16
N GLY A 118 -10.67 11.12 2.10
CA GLY A 118 -11.78 11.41 1.20
C GLY A 118 -11.44 12.35 0.05
N MET A 119 -12.24 12.30 -1.01
CA MET A 119 -12.03 13.07 -2.23
C MET A 119 -11.96 14.58 -1.99
N ALA A 120 -12.79 15.11 -1.07
CA ALA A 120 -12.78 16.52 -0.73
C ALA A 120 -11.42 16.97 -0.16
N ARG A 121 -10.80 16.14 0.69
CA ARG A 121 -9.46 16.40 1.25
C ARG A 121 -8.37 16.27 0.18
N ALA A 122 -8.43 15.24 -0.67
CA ALA A 122 -7.51 15.09 -1.79
C ALA A 122 -7.47 16.32 -2.70
N LEU A 123 -8.65 16.83 -3.10
CA LEU A 123 -8.76 18.03 -3.91
C LEU A 123 -8.37 19.32 -3.17
N ALA A 124 -8.53 19.35 -1.83
CA ALA A 124 -8.05 20.47 -1.01
C ALA A 124 -6.52 20.45 -0.91
N THR A 125 -5.89 19.30 -0.76
CA THR A 125 -4.43 19.10 -0.78
C THR A 125 -3.81 19.69 -2.04
N VAL A 126 -4.38 19.38 -3.22
CA VAL A 126 -3.94 19.94 -4.51
C VAL A 126 -4.00 21.46 -4.53
N LYS A 127 -5.00 22.08 -3.88
CA LYS A 127 -5.17 23.55 -3.84
C LYS A 127 -4.29 24.24 -2.80
N GLU A 128 -3.93 23.57 -1.72
CA GLU A 128 -3.09 24.06 -0.64
C GLU A 128 -1.60 24.01 -1.01
N ALA A 129 -1.23 23.17 -1.98
CA ALA A 129 0.11 23.09 -2.52
C ALA A 129 0.46 24.34 -3.34
N GLU A 130 1.69 24.85 -3.17
CA GLU A 130 2.26 25.95 -3.96
C GLU A 130 2.94 25.44 -5.25
N PHE A 131 2.80 24.15 -5.54
CA PHE A 131 3.30 23.46 -6.73
C PHE A 131 2.16 22.67 -7.39
N PRO A 132 2.23 22.41 -8.71
CA PRO A 132 1.20 21.64 -9.41
C PRO A 132 1.22 20.16 -9.05
N TYR A 133 0.03 19.55 -8.97
CA TYR A 133 -0.17 18.11 -9.09
C TYR A 133 -0.58 17.76 -10.51
N VAL A 134 -0.07 16.64 -11.02
CA VAL A 134 -0.37 16.14 -12.37
C VAL A 134 -0.86 14.68 -12.31
N SER A 135 -1.84 14.35 -13.19
CA SER A 135 -2.29 12.97 -13.40
C SER A 135 -2.99 12.85 -14.76
N CYS A 136 -2.46 12.03 -15.65
CA CYS A 136 -2.99 11.88 -17.01
C CYS A 136 -4.18 10.91 -17.09
N ASN A 137 -4.43 10.15 -16.03
CA ASN A 137 -5.42 9.08 -16.01
C ASN A 137 -6.52 9.26 -14.95
N PHE A 138 -6.55 10.37 -14.21
CA PHE A 138 -7.58 10.72 -13.23
C PHE A 138 -8.59 11.69 -13.84
N TYR A 139 -9.88 11.32 -13.86
CA TYR A 139 -10.93 12.05 -14.57
C TYR A 139 -12.27 12.07 -13.81
N HIS A 140 -13.14 13.02 -14.15
CA HIS A 140 -14.55 12.99 -13.75
C HIS A 140 -15.28 11.90 -14.52
N GLU A 141 -16.02 11.04 -13.84
CA GLU A 141 -16.79 9.97 -14.46
C GLU A 141 -18.28 10.34 -14.55
N LYS A 142 -18.88 10.08 -15.69
CA LYS A 142 -20.32 10.27 -15.89
C LYS A 142 -20.91 9.07 -16.59
N ASN A 143 -21.75 8.31 -15.87
CA ASN A 143 -22.45 7.13 -16.39
C ASN A 143 -21.49 6.04 -16.91
N GLY A 144 -20.37 5.78 -16.22
CA GLY A 144 -19.37 4.81 -16.64
C GLY A 144 -18.47 5.28 -17.79
N VAL A 145 -18.52 6.56 -18.15
CA VAL A 145 -17.74 7.13 -19.25
C VAL A 145 -16.77 8.19 -18.69
N ALA A 146 -15.51 8.12 -19.13
CA ALA A 146 -14.51 9.13 -18.81
C ALA A 146 -14.92 10.50 -19.36
N GLY A 147 -14.92 11.50 -18.50
CA GLY A 147 -15.19 12.90 -18.81
C GLY A 147 -13.91 13.75 -18.80
N ASP A 148 -14.04 14.98 -18.31
CA ASP A 148 -12.93 15.91 -18.21
C ASP A 148 -11.87 15.44 -17.22
N PRO A 149 -10.56 15.67 -17.47
CA PRO A 149 -9.51 15.37 -16.51
C PRO A 149 -9.71 16.21 -15.22
N VAL A 150 -9.36 15.63 -14.08
CA VAL A 150 -9.40 16.35 -12.78
C VAL A 150 -8.16 17.21 -12.61
N LEU A 151 -7.02 16.76 -13.12
CA LEU A 151 -5.71 17.44 -13.07
C LEU A 151 -5.13 17.59 -14.47
N GLU A 152 -4.11 18.46 -14.61
CA GLU A 152 -3.29 18.52 -15.82
C GLU A 152 -2.57 17.18 -16.02
N SER A 153 -2.44 16.72 -17.28
CA SER A 153 -1.81 15.43 -17.57
C SER A 153 -0.30 15.47 -17.40
N TYR A 154 0.31 16.62 -17.63
CA TYR A 154 1.75 16.85 -17.53
C TYR A 154 2.07 18.32 -17.29
N LYS A 155 3.31 18.60 -16.87
CA LYS A 155 3.86 19.95 -16.72
C LYS A 155 5.24 20.03 -17.35
N VAL A 156 5.53 21.15 -18.05
CA VAL A 156 6.84 21.42 -18.68
C VAL A 156 7.59 22.47 -17.87
N PHE A 157 8.86 22.20 -17.60
CA PHE A 157 9.81 23.13 -16.97
C PHE A 157 10.91 23.50 -17.96
N ASP A 158 11.20 24.78 -18.10
CA ASP A 158 12.31 25.28 -18.90
C ASP A 158 13.57 25.43 -18.02
N MET A 159 14.55 24.58 -18.28
CA MET A 159 15.81 24.52 -17.55
C MET A 159 16.92 25.16 -18.42
N ASN A 160 16.90 26.51 -18.50
CA ASN A 160 17.81 27.28 -19.35
C ASN A 160 17.80 26.84 -20.83
N GLY A 161 16.60 26.71 -21.40
CA GLY A 161 16.41 26.36 -22.81
C GLY A 161 16.36 24.86 -23.08
N THR A 162 16.59 23.99 -22.09
CA THR A 162 16.27 22.57 -22.14
C THR A 162 14.96 22.33 -21.41
N LYS A 163 13.97 21.78 -22.10
CA LYS A 163 12.63 21.58 -21.55
C LYS A 163 12.45 20.16 -21.06
N VAL A 164 12.00 20.01 -19.81
CA VAL A 164 11.69 18.73 -19.19
C VAL A 164 10.20 18.68 -18.85
N ALA A 165 9.50 17.69 -19.37
CA ALA A 165 8.10 17.42 -19.05
C ALA A 165 7.99 16.29 -18.03
N PHE A 166 7.11 16.46 -17.04
CA PHE A 166 6.69 15.42 -16.12
C PHE A 166 5.25 15.01 -16.41
N VAL A 167 5.03 13.75 -16.79
CA VAL A 167 3.71 13.15 -17.01
C VAL A 167 3.28 12.45 -15.71
N GLY A 168 2.20 12.91 -15.09
CA GLY A 168 1.68 12.33 -13.87
C GLY A 168 0.87 11.06 -14.12
N ILE A 169 1.03 10.06 -13.25
CA ILE A 169 0.30 8.78 -13.35
C ILE A 169 -0.13 8.33 -11.96
N THR A 170 -1.45 8.23 -11.74
CA THR A 170 -2.04 7.74 -10.49
C THR A 170 -2.38 6.26 -10.62
N THR A 171 -2.09 5.45 -9.60
CA THR A 171 -2.40 4.01 -9.65
C THR A 171 -3.91 3.75 -9.73
N PRO A 172 -4.37 2.86 -10.64
CA PRO A 172 -5.74 2.38 -10.65
C PRO A 172 -6.14 1.67 -9.34
N GLU A 173 -5.18 1.13 -8.60
CA GLU A 173 -5.40 0.50 -7.31
C GLU A 173 -5.91 1.48 -6.23
N SER A 174 -5.89 2.80 -6.48
CA SER A 174 -6.47 3.80 -5.57
C SER A 174 -7.93 3.52 -5.20
N PHE A 175 -8.69 2.85 -6.06
CA PHE A 175 -10.06 2.44 -5.73
C PHE A 175 -10.12 1.51 -4.52
N THR A 176 -9.23 0.53 -4.43
CA THR A 176 -9.24 -0.52 -3.41
C THR A 176 -8.17 -0.34 -2.34
N LYS A 177 -7.06 0.31 -2.66
CA LYS A 177 -5.97 0.62 -1.71
C LYS A 177 -6.24 1.89 -0.88
N SER A 178 -7.20 2.72 -1.34
CA SER A 178 -7.89 3.72 -0.53
C SER A 178 -9.33 3.23 -0.31
N THR A 179 -10.34 4.06 -0.50
CA THR A 179 -11.73 3.70 -0.20
C THR A 179 -12.61 3.90 -1.44
N PRO A 180 -13.18 2.85 -2.06
CA PRO A 180 -14.03 2.97 -3.25
C PRO A 180 -15.15 4.00 -3.11
N ALA A 181 -15.78 4.09 -1.93
CA ALA A 181 -16.84 5.05 -1.64
C ALA A 181 -16.43 6.52 -1.84
N TYR A 182 -15.15 6.86 -1.73
CA TYR A 182 -14.67 8.23 -1.95
C TYR A 182 -14.68 8.67 -3.41
N PHE A 183 -14.78 7.73 -4.33
CA PHE A 183 -14.91 7.98 -5.78
C PHE A 183 -16.36 7.98 -6.25
N GLN A 184 -17.33 7.76 -5.33
CA GLN A 184 -18.75 7.60 -5.61
C GLN A 184 -19.57 8.77 -5.06
N ASP A 185 -20.80 8.93 -5.60
CA ASP A 185 -21.83 9.78 -5.00
C ASP A 185 -22.58 9.06 -3.86
N ALA A 186 -23.51 9.75 -3.21
CA ALA A 186 -24.31 9.20 -2.11
C ALA A 186 -25.18 7.97 -2.51
N ASN A 187 -25.32 7.66 -3.79
CA ASN A 187 -26.07 6.50 -4.31
C ASN A 187 -25.11 5.35 -4.70
N GLY A 188 -23.82 5.43 -4.37
CA GLY A 188 -22.81 4.43 -4.72
C GLY A 188 -22.38 4.44 -6.20
N LYS A 189 -22.73 5.50 -6.95
CA LYS A 189 -22.35 5.65 -8.35
C LYS A 189 -21.03 6.38 -8.46
N TYR A 190 -20.09 5.82 -9.23
CA TYR A 190 -18.81 6.47 -9.50
C TYR A 190 -18.99 7.80 -10.22
N ILE A 191 -18.38 8.85 -9.68
CA ILE A 191 -18.31 10.23 -10.21
C ILE A 191 -16.87 10.65 -10.50
N TYR A 192 -15.90 9.84 -10.05
CA TYR A 192 -14.50 9.94 -10.40
C TYR A 192 -14.01 8.59 -10.90
N GLY A 193 -13.11 8.61 -11.89
CA GLY A 193 -12.52 7.44 -12.50
C GLY A 193 -11.01 7.58 -12.65
N ILE A 194 -10.32 6.44 -12.62
CA ILE A 194 -8.89 6.33 -12.96
C ILE A 194 -8.81 5.34 -14.11
N ALA A 195 -8.22 5.74 -15.25
CA ALA A 195 -8.11 4.86 -16.39
C ALA A 195 -7.24 3.64 -16.04
N ALA A 196 -7.81 2.45 -16.18
CA ALA A 196 -7.23 1.18 -15.80
C ALA A 196 -7.27 0.17 -16.97
N GLY A 197 -8.41 -0.51 -17.12
CA GLY A 197 -8.59 -1.69 -17.97
C GLY A 197 -8.06 -2.96 -17.28
N LYS A 198 -8.80 -4.06 -17.36
CA LYS A 198 -8.35 -5.35 -16.78
C LYS A 198 -7.02 -5.86 -17.38
N ASP A 199 -6.73 -5.46 -18.60
CA ASP A 199 -5.51 -5.76 -19.35
C ASP A 199 -4.50 -4.58 -19.35
N GLY A 200 -4.77 -3.51 -18.61
CA GLY A 200 -3.97 -2.29 -18.56
C GLY A 200 -4.17 -1.35 -19.75
N SER A 201 -4.93 -1.73 -20.77
CA SER A 201 -5.00 -1.01 -22.06
C SER A 201 -5.47 0.43 -21.93
N ALA A 202 -6.42 0.72 -21.02
CA ALA A 202 -6.94 2.07 -20.82
C ALA A 202 -5.89 2.96 -20.14
N LEU A 203 -5.12 2.45 -19.18
CA LEU A 203 -3.99 3.14 -18.56
C LEU A 203 -2.92 3.45 -19.59
N TYR A 204 -2.48 2.44 -20.37
CA TYR A 204 -1.43 2.61 -21.40
C TYR A 204 -1.83 3.64 -22.45
N ALA A 205 -3.10 3.65 -22.87
CA ALA A 205 -3.60 4.63 -23.84
C ALA A 205 -3.62 6.06 -23.26
N ALA A 206 -4.02 6.24 -21.99
CA ALA A 206 -4.01 7.53 -21.33
C ALA A 206 -2.57 8.07 -21.19
N VAL A 207 -1.64 7.23 -20.76
CA VAL A 207 -0.23 7.57 -20.61
C VAL A 207 0.40 7.90 -21.97
N GLN A 208 0.19 7.07 -23.01
CA GLN A 208 0.72 7.35 -24.36
C GLN A 208 0.21 8.68 -24.91
N LYS A 209 -1.08 8.98 -24.73
CA LYS A 209 -1.65 10.27 -25.14
C LYS A 209 -0.96 11.45 -24.48
N ALA A 210 -0.64 11.34 -23.17
CA ALA A 210 0.06 12.41 -22.45
C ALA A 210 1.52 12.54 -22.90
N ILE A 211 2.23 11.42 -23.12
CA ILE A 211 3.58 11.40 -23.69
C ILE A 211 3.60 12.08 -25.05
N ASP A 212 2.70 11.71 -25.96
CA ASP A 212 2.60 12.28 -27.31
C ASP A 212 2.33 13.79 -27.30
N ALA A 213 1.63 14.30 -26.29
CA ALA A 213 1.42 15.72 -26.11
C ALA A 213 2.66 16.41 -25.54
N ALA A 214 3.26 15.87 -24.49
CA ALA A 214 4.44 16.40 -23.83
C ALA A 214 5.67 16.45 -24.74
N SER A 215 5.88 15.43 -25.58
CA SER A 215 7.01 15.32 -26.53
C SER A 215 7.00 16.40 -27.64
N LYS A 216 5.88 17.10 -27.82
CA LYS A 216 5.81 18.25 -28.75
C LYS A 216 6.35 19.54 -28.16
N GLU A 217 6.46 19.58 -26.82
CA GLU A 217 6.76 20.78 -26.07
C GLU A 217 8.06 20.67 -25.27
N ALA A 218 8.60 19.45 -25.10
CA ALA A 218 9.76 19.17 -24.24
C ALA A 218 10.84 18.36 -24.97
N ASP A 219 12.08 18.54 -24.52
CA ASP A 219 13.25 17.78 -24.96
C ASP A 219 13.37 16.40 -24.26
N TYR A 220 12.85 16.32 -23.01
CA TYR A 220 12.81 15.10 -22.20
C TYR A 220 11.41 14.90 -21.62
N VAL A 221 10.92 13.68 -21.61
CA VAL A 221 9.64 13.30 -21.01
C VAL A 221 9.88 12.25 -19.92
N ILE A 222 9.63 12.65 -18.68
CA ILE A 222 9.78 11.81 -17.50
C ILE A 222 8.38 11.47 -16.97
N ALA A 223 8.09 10.19 -16.75
CA ALA A 223 6.92 9.81 -16.00
C ALA A 223 7.15 10.05 -14.49
N LEU A 224 6.21 10.73 -13.85
CA LEU A 224 6.12 10.86 -12.39
C LEU A 224 4.92 10.03 -11.97
N GLY A 225 5.14 8.75 -11.71
CA GLY A 225 4.09 7.77 -11.51
C GLY A 225 4.05 7.20 -10.10
N HIS A 226 2.89 6.66 -9.75
CA HIS A 226 2.69 5.94 -8.51
C HIS A 226 2.02 4.60 -8.83
N LEU A 227 2.80 3.64 -9.35
CA LEU A 227 2.30 2.36 -9.89
C LEU A 227 2.96 1.14 -9.25
N GLY A 228 4.22 1.28 -8.86
CA GLY A 228 5.01 0.20 -8.30
C GLY A 228 5.48 -0.84 -9.31
N ILE A 229 6.31 -1.76 -8.78
CA ILE A 229 6.84 -2.90 -9.52
C ILE A 229 6.41 -4.25 -8.93
N ASP A 230 5.51 -4.24 -7.93
CA ASP A 230 5.02 -5.47 -7.31
C ASP A 230 4.22 -6.27 -8.33
N PRO A 231 4.50 -7.59 -8.50
CA PRO A 231 3.73 -8.46 -9.40
C PRO A 231 2.23 -8.49 -9.13
N SER A 232 1.78 -8.24 -7.88
CA SER A 232 0.36 -8.18 -7.53
C SER A 232 -0.38 -7.00 -8.16
N SER A 233 0.33 -5.92 -8.51
CA SER A 233 -0.23 -4.73 -9.18
C SER A 233 -0.33 -4.88 -10.70
N LYS A 234 0.08 -6.01 -11.29
CA LYS A 234 -0.10 -6.25 -12.73
C LYS A 234 -1.60 -6.27 -13.10
N PRO A 235 -1.96 -5.70 -14.25
CA PRO A 235 -1.11 -5.20 -15.36
C PRO A 235 -0.75 -3.70 -15.24
N TRP A 236 -0.89 -3.07 -14.10
CA TRP A 236 -0.76 -1.61 -13.92
C TRP A 236 0.61 -1.18 -13.38
N THR A 237 1.61 -2.07 -13.33
CA THR A 237 2.96 -1.70 -12.88
C THR A 237 3.66 -0.73 -13.81
N SER A 238 4.62 0.03 -13.29
CA SER A 238 5.46 0.93 -14.09
C SER A 238 6.19 0.22 -15.22
N GLU A 239 6.65 -1.02 -14.99
CA GLU A 239 7.30 -1.84 -16.02
C GLU A 239 6.34 -2.19 -17.17
N GLU A 240 5.09 -2.54 -16.87
CA GLU A 240 4.07 -2.82 -17.87
C GLU A 240 3.70 -1.54 -18.66
N VAL A 241 3.60 -0.38 -17.99
CA VAL A 241 3.36 0.90 -18.66
C VAL A 241 4.50 1.22 -19.62
N ILE A 242 5.76 1.11 -19.19
CA ILE A 242 6.93 1.31 -20.06
C ILE A 242 6.88 0.36 -21.26
N ALA A 243 6.65 -0.95 -21.03
CA ALA A 243 6.64 -1.96 -22.09
C ALA A 243 5.51 -1.75 -23.13
N HIS A 244 4.46 -1.01 -22.79
CA HIS A 244 3.30 -0.78 -23.67
C HIS A 244 3.24 0.64 -24.26
N THR A 245 4.15 1.53 -23.88
CA THR A 245 4.23 2.93 -24.36
C THR A 245 5.55 3.21 -25.07
N THR A 246 5.68 4.40 -25.67
CA THR A 246 6.93 4.87 -26.29
C THR A 246 7.14 6.35 -26.01
N GLY A 247 8.42 6.78 -25.95
CA GLY A 247 8.76 8.19 -25.83
C GLY A 247 8.97 8.70 -24.42
N LEU A 248 9.06 7.80 -23.42
CA LEU A 248 9.59 8.13 -22.10
C LEU A 248 11.12 8.01 -22.10
N ASP A 249 11.79 8.97 -21.47
CA ASP A 249 13.22 8.94 -21.19
C ASP A 249 13.53 8.30 -19.83
N ALA A 250 12.67 8.57 -18.83
CA ALA A 250 12.77 8.02 -17.49
C ALA A 250 11.41 7.89 -16.81
N PHE A 251 11.39 7.12 -15.71
CA PHE A 251 10.23 6.89 -14.86
C PHE A 251 10.64 6.98 -13.38
N ILE A 252 10.14 7.97 -12.67
CA ILE A 252 10.23 8.09 -11.21
C ILE A 252 8.93 7.52 -10.64
N ASP A 253 9.02 6.47 -9.81
CA ASP A 253 7.89 5.66 -9.38
C ASP A 253 7.75 5.62 -7.84
N GLY A 254 6.63 5.10 -7.36
CA GLY A 254 6.28 4.88 -5.96
C GLY A 254 5.45 3.60 -5.78
N HIS A 255 4.57 3.57 -4.74
CA HIS A 255 3.54 2.57 -4.46
C HIS A 255 4.03 1.24 -3.86
N SER A 256 5.00 0.58 -4.44
CA SER A 256 5.47 -0.74 -3.97
C SER A 256 6.50 -0.66 -2.84
N HIS A 257 6.88 0.55 -2.40
CA HIS A 257 7.93 0.79 -1.39
C HIS A 257 9.28 0.15 -1.74
N SER A 258 9.50 -0.14 -3.02
CA SER A 258 10.71 -0.81 -3.49
C SER A 258 11.90 0.14 -3.56
N THR A 259 13.08 -0.34 -3.20
CA THR A 259 14.32 0.40 -3.39
C THR A 259 14.93 0.04 -4.74
N VAL A 260 14.79 0.93 -5.72
CA VAL A 260 15.30 0.74 -7.10
C VAL A 260 16.20 1.92 -7.44
N GLU A 261 17.51 1.75 -7.31
CA GLU A 261 18.44 2.83 -7.64
C GLU A 261 18.41 3.17 -9.12
N MET A 262 18.60 2.18 -10.00
CA MET A 262 18.51 2.34 -11.45
C MET A 262 18.17 1.01 -12.11
N LYS A 263 17.01 0.94 -12.77
CA LYS A 263 16.62 -0.22 -13.56
C LYS A 263 16.37 0.22 -15.01
N GLN A 264 16.95 -0.49 -15.96
CA GLN A 264 16.70 -0.25 -17.38
C GLN A 264 15.57 -1.16 -17.86
N VAL A 265 14.49 -0.55 -18.35
CA VAL A 265 13.33 -1.25 -18.91
C VAL A 265 13.20 -0.89 -20.38
N LYS A 266 12.81 -1.85 -21.23
CA LYS A 266 12.59 -1.60 -22.66
C LYS A 266 11.17 -1.13 -22.90
N ASP A 267 11.05 -0.01 -23.64
CA ASP A 267 9.77 0.48 -24.12
C ASP A 267 9.24 -0.38 -25.29
N LYS A 268 8.03 -0.10 -25.73
CA LYS A 268 7.37 -0.82 -26.83
C LYS A 268 8.16 -0.77 -28.14
N ALA A 269 8.99 0.24 -28.37
CA ALA A 269 9.84 0.38 -29.55
C ALA A 269 11.25 -0.21 -29.35
N GLY A 270 11.59 -0.68 -28.14
CA GLY A 270 12.89 -1.24 -27.78
C GLY A 270 13.89 -0.22 -27.25
N ASN A 271 13.50 1.06 -27.04
CA ASN A 271 14.34 2.05 -26.40
C ASN A 271 14.48 1.76 -24.91
N THR A 272 15.55 2.28 -24.30
CA THR A 272 15.79 2.09 -22.87
C THR A 272 15.17 3.26 -22.07
N VAL A 273 14.34 2.94 -21.10
CA VAL A 273 13.78 3.86 -20.11
C VAL A 273 14.42 3.57 -18.76
N VAL A 274 14.87 4.60 -18.04
CA VAL A 274 15.44 4.48 -16.69
C VAL A 274 14.30 4.53 -15.67
N LEU A 275 14.10 3.45 -14.92
CA LEU A 275 13.13 3.35 -13.82
C LEU A 275 13.85 3.44 -12.46
N THR A 276 13.29 4.23 -11.55
CA THR A 276 13.84 4.43 -10.20
C THR A 276 12.76 4.61 -9.15
N GLN A 277 13.07 4.23 -7.89
CA GLN A 277 12.17 4.35 -6.73
C GLN A 277 13.00 4.42 -5.45
N THR A 278 12.64 5.27 -4.46
CA THR A 278 13.48 5.54 -3.27
C THR A 278 13.25 4.60 -2.08
N GLY A 279 12.31 3.68 -2.16
CA GLY A 279 11.81 2.93 -1.01
C GLY A 279 10.62 3.64 -0.37
N THR A 280 10.61 3.75 0.95
CA THR A 280 9.54 4.41 1.72
C THR A 280 10.12 5.16 2.91
N ALA A 281 9.34 6.05 3.54
CA ALA A 281 9.64 6.69 4.83
C ALA A 281 11.00 7.40 4.86
N PHE A 282 11.38 8.09 3.80
CA PHE A 282 12.71 8.71 3.65
C PHE A 282 13.87 7.73 3.82
N ALA A 283 13.73 6.46 3.45
CA ALA A 283 14.85 5.51 3.44
C ALA A 283 15.99 5.98 2.53
N ALA A 284 15.68 6.74 1.49
CA ALA A 284 16.63 7.42 0.63
C ALA A 284 15.99 8.67 -0.02
N ILE A 285 16.82 9.57 -0.53
CA ILE A 285 16.44 10.64 -1.45
C ILE A 285 17.02 10.29 -2.82
N GLY A 286 16.19 10.34 -3.84
CA GLY A 286 16.61 10.05 -5.20
C GLY A 286 17.21 11.28 -5.90
N GLU A 287 18.22 11.05 -6.72
CA GLU A 287 18.84 12.06 -7.57
C GLU A 287 18.98 11.52 -8.97
N MET A 288 18.29 12.13 -9.93
CA MET A 288 18.42 11.85 -11.37
C MET A 288 19.23 12.95 -12.01
N THR A 289 20.23 12.59 -12.78
CA THR A 289 21.03 13.51 -13.59
C THR A 289 20.76 13.30 -15.05
N ILE A 290 20.35 14.36 -15.75
CA ILE A 290 20.32 14.45 -17.20
C ILE A 290 21.58 15.18 -17.62
N ALA A 291 22.56 14.47 -18.14
CA ALA A 291 23.85 15.05 -18.56
C ALA A 291 23.68 15.87 -19.85
N ALA A 292 24.65 16.71 -20.15
CA ALA A 292 24.63 17.57 -21.34
C ALA A 292 24.58 16.78 -22.67
N ASP A 293 25.06 15.53 -22.67
CA ASP A 293 24.99 14.60 -23.81
C ASP A 293 23.66 13.83 -23.90
N GLY A 294 22.74 14.05 -22.95
CA GLY A 294 21.45 13.39 -22.87
C GLY A 294 21.45 12.07 -22.09
N THR A 295 22.59 11.65 -21.54
CA THR A 295 22.65 10.45 -20.69
C THR A 295 21.89 10.68 -19.39
N ILE A 296 20.98 9.76 -19.03
CA ILE A 296 20.22 9.80 -17.76
C ILE A 296 20.80 8.75 -16.82
N THR A 297 21.15 9.18 -15.62
CA THR A 297 21.58 8.32 -14.51
C THR A 297 20.85 8.66 -13.23
N THR A 298 20.72 7.69 -12.35
CA THR A 298 20.06 7.86 -11.03
C THR A 298 20.93 7.29 -9.93
N LYS A 299 20.82 7.87 -8.73
CA LYS A 299 21.41 7.34 -7.50
C LYS A 299 20.49 7.57 -6.32
N LEU A 300 20.65 6.79 -5.26
CA LEU A 300 19.91 6.90 -4.01
C LEU A 300 20.86 7.37 -2.90
N THR A 301 20.60 8.57 -2.37
CA THR A 301 21.35 9.16 -1.26
C THR A 301 20.65 8.77 0.06
N LYS A 302 21.36 7.98 0.88
CA LYS A 302 20.85 7.47 2.18
C LYS A 302 21.34 8.30 3.37
N GLU A 303 22.32 9.15 3.18
CA GLU A 303 22.90 10.01 4.20
C GLU A 303 23.20 11.38 3.59
N TYR A 304 22.82 12.45 4.27
CA TYR A 304 23.12 13.82 3.90
C TYR A 304 23.19 14.71 5.14
N GLU A 305 24.26 15.48 5.29
CA GLU A 305 24.49 16.31 6.49
C GLU A 305 23.75 17.66 6.46
N GLY A 306 23.30 18.11 5.28
CA GLY A 306 22.60 19.38 5.10
C GLY A 306 21.18 19.36 5.67
N SER A 307 20.78 20.47 6.28
CA SER A 307 19.41 20.67 6.79
C SER A 307 19.01 22.14 6.66
N ASP A 308 17.85 22.40 6.04
CA ASP A 308 17.26 23.73 6.01
C ASP A 308 16.68 24.10 7.37
N ALA A 309 17.23 25.11 8.01
CA ALA A 309 16.84 25.52 9.36
C ALA A 309 15.35 25.97 9.45
N THR A 310 14.80 26.56 8.40
CA THR A 310 13.40 27.02 8.37
C THR A 310 12.45 25.84 8.32
N VAL A 311 12.71 24.90 7.42
CA VAL A 311 11.90 23.67 7.27
C VAL A 311 12.02 22.81 8.52
N ALA A 312 13.24 22.65 9.07
CA ALA A 312 13.50 21.92 10.31
C ALA A 312 12.75 22.51 11.52
N ALA A 313 12.68 23.83 11.63
CA ALA A 313 11.93 24.49 12.71
C ALA A 313 10.41 24.26 12.58
N LEU A 314 9.87 24.34 11.37
CA LEU A 314 8.46 24.04 11.11
C LEU A 314 8.14 22.57 11.45
N GLN A 315 8.96 21.65 10.97
CA GLN A 315 8.86 20.22 11.23
C GLN A 315 8.90 19.93 12.74
N LYS A 316 9.89 20.49 13.46
CA LYS A 316 10.00 20.33 14.91
C LYS A 316 8.78 20.87 15.65
N THR A 317 8.26 22.04 15.27
CA THR A 317 7.09 22.64 15.91
C THR A 317 5.87 21.70 15.81
N TRP A 318 5.69 21.05 14.67
CA TRP A 318 4.60 20.10 14.48
C TRP A 318 4.82 18.80 15.25
N MET A 319 6.06 18.27 15.22
CA MET A 319 6.41 17.09 16.00
C MET A 319 6.17 17.32 17.49
N ASP A 320 6.67 18.43 18.06
CA ASP A 320 6.46 18.76 19.47
C ASP A 320 4.97 18.87 19.84
N LYS A 321 4.15 19.42 18.95
CA LYS A 321 2.70 19.50 19.14
C LYS A 321 2.04 18.12 19.18
N VAL A 322 2.35 17.26 18.22
CA VAL A 322 1.81 15.89 18.17
C VAL A 322 2.27 15.06 19.34
N GLU A 323 3.57 15.14 19.72
CA GLU A 323 4.12 14.48 20.90
C GLU A 323 3.42 14.95 22.20
N GLY A 324 3.21 16.26 22.34
CA GLY A 324 2.49 16.80 23.49
C GLY A 324 1.04 16.32 23.61
N MET A 325 0.40 15.95 22.49
CA MET A 325 -0.97 15.43 22.46
C MET A 325 -1.02 13.91 22.66
N LEU A 326 -0.04 13.16 22.14
CA LEU A 326 -0.08 11.71 22.02
C LEU A 326 1.06 10.98 22.75
N GLY A 327 1.95 11.70 23.41
CA GLY A 327 3.17 11.16 24.04
C GLY A 327 2.94 10.52 25.41
N GLU A 328 1.71 10.51 25.95
CA GLU A 328 1.41 9.86 27.24
C GLU A 328 1.72 8.36 27.17
N LYS A 329 2.56 7.87 28.08
CA LYS A 329 2.86 6.43 28.24
C LYS A 329 1.61 5.71 28.73
N ILE A 330 1.17 4.69 28.00
CA ILE A 330 -0.05 3.93 28.29
C ILE A 330 0.23 2.47 28.64
N ALA A 331 1.33 1.93 28.16
CA ALA A 331 1.76 0.56 28.42
C ALA A 331 3.27 0.43 28.19
N GLU A 332 3.82 -0.72 28.54
CA GLU A 332 5.21 -1.09 28.22
C GLU A 332 5.31 -2.57 27.87
N THR A 333 6.36 -2.95 27.15
CA THR A 333 6.60 -4.35 26.77
C THR A 333 8.08 -4.68 26.73
N GLY A 334 8.43 -5.92 27.06
CA GLY A 334 9.77 -6.47 26.87
C GLY A 334 10.01 -7.14 25.51
N ILE A 335 9.01 -7.15 24.61
CA ILE A 335 9.05 -7.83 23.31
C ILE A 335 8.77 -6.85 22.17
N GLU A 336 9.35 -7.12 21.00
CA GLU A 336 9.00 -6.42 19.77
C GLU A 336 7.66 -6.92 19.24
N PHE A 337 6.82 -6.00 18.78
CA PHE A 337 5.61 -6.29 18.04
C PHE A 337 5.81 -5.91 16.57
N THR A 338 5.88 -6.92 15.70
CA THR A 338 6.37 -6.76 14.34
C THR A 338 5.29 -6.92 13.27
N ILE A 339 5.48 -6.24 12.14
CA ILE A 339 4.76 -6.47 10.88
C ILE A 339 5.54 -7.40 9.93
N ASN A 340 6.76 -7.80 10.31
CA ASN A 340 7.71 -8.50 9.45
C ASN A 340 7.91 -9.96 9.89
N ASP A 341 8.42 -10.78 8.97
CA ASP A 341 8.96 -12.11 9.24
C ASP A 341 10.40 -12.04 9.82
N ALA A 342 10.99 -13.21 10.09
CA ALA A 342 12.34 -13.31 10.63
C ALA A 342 13.42 -12.80 9.66
N GLU A 343 13.14 -12.76 8.39
CA GLU A 343 14.01 -12.26 7.32
C GLU A 343 13.86 -10.74 7.10
N GLY A 344 12.92 -10.10 7.81
CA GLY A 344 12.64 -8.66 7.69
C GLY A 344 11.69 -8.28 6.56
N ASN A 345 11.06 -9.26 5.88
CA ASN A 345 10.04 -8.98 4.87
C ASN A 345 8.68 -8.75 5.51
N ARG A 346 7.86 -7.90 4.92
CA ARG A 346 6.53 -7.60 5.43
C ARG A 346 5.60 -8.82 5.41
N ALA A 347 5.37 -9.42 6.58
CA ALA A 347 4.58 -10.63 6.76
C ALA A 347 3.09 -10.36 6.95
N VAL A 348 2.72 -9.24 7.58
CA VAL A 348 1.33 -8.90 7.95
C VAL A 348 0.35 -8.88 6.78
N ARG A 349 0.84 -8.85 5.54
CA ARG A 349 0.02 -8.93 4.31
C ARG A 349 -0.02 -10.31 3.65
N LYS A 350 0.61 -11.32 4.28
CA LYS A 350 0.70 -12.70 3.75
C LYS A 350 0.49 -13.77 4.81
N GLY A 351 0.52 -13.40 6.09
CA GLY A 351 0.46 -14.31 7.21
C GLY A 351 0.23 -13.60 8.53
N ALA A 352 0.27 -14.35 9.61
CA ALA A 352 0.13 -13.85 10.96
C ALA A 352 1.43 -13.21 11.46
N THR A 353 1.28 -12.19 12.32
CA THR A 353 2.34 -11.66 13.20
C THR A 353 1.75 -11.38 14.58
N ASN A 354 2.61 -11.25 15.58
CA ASN A 354 2.14 -10.93 16.94
C ASN A 354 1.41 -9.59 17.03
N LEU A 355 1.87 -8.57 16.28
CA LEU A 355 1.19 -7.26 16.23
C LEU A 355 -0.16 -7.35 15.53
N PHE A 356 -0.26 -8.16 14.49
CA PHE A 356 -1.49 -8.35 13.75
C PHE A 356 -2.57 -9.05 14.60
N ASP A 357 -2.17 -10.08 15.35
CA ASP A 357 -3.03 -10.75 16.30
C ASP A 357 -3.44 -9.83 17.46
N LEU A 358 -2.49 -9.06 18.02
CA LEU A 358 -2.75 -8.09 19.10
C LEU A 358 -3.79 -7.05 18.67
N ASN A 359 -3.73 -6.61 17.40
CA ASN A 359 -4.66 -5.61 16.86
C ASN A 359 -6.08 -6.18 16.71
N ALA A 360 -6.23 -7.38 16.14
CA ALA A 360 -7.53 -8.05 16.03
C ALA A 360 -8.13 -8.36 17.42
N ASP A 361 -7.29 -8.79 18.38
CA ASP A 361 -7.68 -9.03 19.77
C ASP A 361 -8.18 -7.76 20.46
N ALA A 362 -7.55 -6.60 20.17
CA ALA A 362 -7.99 -5.32 20.72
C ALA A 362 -9.40 -4.97 20.27
N PHE A 363 -9.73 -5.15 19.00
CA PHE A 363 -11.07 -4.88 18.47
C PHE A 363 -12.11 -5.84 19.06
N TYR A 364 -11.77 -7.14 19.10
CA TYR A 364 -12.63 -8.17 19.70
C TYR A 364 -12.94 -7.86 21.17
N TRP A 365 -11.89 -7.55 21.95
CA TRP A 365 -12.03 -7.21 23.36
C TRP A 365 -12.82 -5.91 23.56
N TYR A 366 -12.50 -4.87 22.79
CA TYR A 366 -13.17 -3.57 22.94
C TYR A 366 -14.67 -3.66 22.66
N ILE A 367 -15.06 -4.34 21.59
CA ILE A 367 -16.46 -4.51 21.20
C ILE A 367 -17.21 -5.32 22.27
N ASN A 368 -16.60 -6.40 22.78
CA ASN A 368 -17.25 -7.25 23.79
C ASN A 368 -17.28 -6.62 25.18
N GLU A 369 -16.14 -6.13 25.68
CA GLU A 369 -15.96 -5.78 27.08
C GLU A 369 -16.18 -4.28 27.37
N VAL A 370 -15.85 -3.38 26.42
CA VAL A 370 -16.01 -1.92 26.60
C VAL A 370 -17.32 -1.44 26.03
N ALA A 371 -17.61 -1.76 24.78
CA ALA A 371 -18.87 -1.40 24.14
C ALA A 371 -20.05 -2.26 24.61
N ASN A 372 -19.78 -3.38 25.29
CA ASN A 372 -20.77 -4.35 25.78
C ASN A 372 -21.72 -4.84 24.68
N LEU A 373 -21.15 -5.10 23.51
CA LEU A 373 -21.83 -5.67 22.33
C LEU A 373 -21.38 -7.12 22.15
N ASP A 374 -22.26 -7.99 21.66
CA ASP A 374 -21.92 -9.39 21.42
C ASP A 374 -21.23 -9.53 20.07
N CYS A 375 -19.92 -9.75 20.08
CA CYS A 375 -19.07 -9.94 18.89
C CYS A 375 -18.52 -11.35 18.86
N ASP A 376 -18.91 -12.17 17.87
CA ASP A 376 -18.39 -13.53 17.70
C ASP A 376 -16.98 -13.53 17.11
N VAL A 377 -16.74 -12.66 16.13
CA VAL A 377 -15.47 -12.54 15.39
C VAL A 377 -15.13 -11.07 15.19
N ALA A 378 -13.88 -10.70 15.39
CA ALA A 378 -13.36 -9.40 14.93
C ALA A 378 -12.21 -9.61 13.93
N VAL A 379 -12.17 -8.76 12.89
CA VAL A 379 -11.14 -8.84 11.86
C VAL A 379 -10.39 -7.50 11.73
N MET A 380 -9.11 -7.61 11.37
CA MET A 380 -8.26 -6.51 10.95
C MET A 380 -7.58 -6.87 9.63
N ASN A 381 -7.47 -5.92 8.69
CA ASN A 381 -6.77 -6.12 7.43
C ASN A 381 -5.27 -5.79 7.55
N GLY A 382 -4.43 -6.51 6.83
CA GLY A 382 -2.97 -6.35 6.88
C GLY A 382 -2.48 -4.99 6.39
N GLY A 383 -3.23 -4.36 5.49
CA GLY A 383 -2.98 -2.99 5.04
C GLY A 383 -3.16 -1.93 6.12
N GLY A 384 -3.97 -2.21 7.12
CA GLY A 384 -4.29 -1.30 8.23
C GLY A 384 -3.25 -1.28 9.36
N VAL A 385 -2.32 -2.25 9.40
CA VAL A 385 -1.25 -2.33 10.43
C VAL A 385 0.07 -1.88 9.82
N ARG A 386 0.54 -0.68 10.19
CA ARG A 386 1.51 0.06 9.39
C ARG A 386 2.94 0.10 9.92
N ALA A 387 3.18 -0.19 11.19
CA ALA A 387 4.50 -0.05 11.78
C ALA A 387 4.78 -1.12 12.84
N THR A 388 6.01 -1.64 12.86
CA THR A 388 6.58 -2.41 13.98
C THR A 388 6.80 -1.47 15.17
N ILE A 389 6.52 -1.95 16.37
CA ILE A 389 6.82 -1.24 17.62
C ILE A 389 7.84 -2.05 18.41
N GLU A 390 8.96 -1.42 18.68
CA GLU A 390 10.05 -1.98 19.47
C GLU A 390 9.65 -2.24 20.94
N ALA A 391 10.42 -3.10 21.61
CA ALA A 391 10.33 -3.23 23.07
C ALA A 391 10.57 -1.89 23.77
N GLY A 392 9.80 -1.60 24.80
CA GLY A 392 9.88 -0.35 25.54
C GLY A 392 8.52 0.25 25.86
N ASP A 393 8.48 1.57 25.94
CA ASP A 393 7.29 2.33 26.27
C ASP A 393 6.35 2.48 25.08
N TRP A 394 5.06 2.21 25.29
CA TRP A 394 4.00 2.45 24.32
C TRP A 394 3.15 3.66 24.73
N THR A 395 2.86 4.51 23.74
CA THR A 395 2.10 5.76 23.88
C THR A 395 0.88 5.76 22.97
N TYR A 396 -0.01 6.73 23.12
CA TYR A 396 -1.07 6.95 22.11
C TYR A 396 -0.50 7.18 20.70
N LYS A 397 0.66 7.83 20.60
CA LYS A 397 1.38 7.99 19.33
C LYS A 397 1.74 6.63 18.73
N SER A 398 2.22 5.69 19.53
CA SER A 398 2.52 4.32 19.08
C SER A 398 1.28 3.67 18.47
N CYS A 399 0.12 3.78 19.16
CA CYS A 399 -1.14 3.25 18.65
C CYS A 399 -1.57 3.92 17.33
N LYS A 400 -1.46 5.25 17.25
CA LYS A 400 -1.77 6.00 16.04
C LYS A 400 -0.80 5.72 14.88
N THR A 401 0.44 5.33 15.18
CA THR A 401 1.43 4.92 14.17
C THR A 401 1.13 3.52 13.63
N VAL A 402 0.62 2.62 14.48
CA VAL A 402 0.15 1.29 14.07
C VAL A 402 -1.11 1.39 13.22
N ASN A 403 -2.11 2.18 13.66
CA ASN A 403 -3.42 2.37 13.02
C ASN A 403 -3.64 3.84 12.64
N PRO A 404 -3.06 4.34 11.54
CA PRO A 404 -3.01 5.78 11.27
C PRO A 404 -4.22 6.34 10.53
N PHE A 405 -5.10 5.49 9.96
CA PHE A 405 -6.10 5.91 8.99
C PHE A 405 -7.29 6.65 9.56
N GLY A 406 -7.55 6.51 10.87
CA GLY A 406 -8.70 7.13 11.50
C GLY A 406 -10.02 6.42 11.18
N ASN A 407 -9.96 5.12 10.88
CA ASN A 407 -11.14 4.29 10.73
C ASN A 407 -11.90 4.16 12.06
N VAL A 408 -13.19 3.87 11.97
CA VAL A 408 -14.02 3.56 13.13
C VAL A 408 -14.39 2.09 13.15
N LEU A 409 -14.50 1.54 14.37
CA LEU A 409 -15.02 0.19 14.54
C LEU A 409 -16.51 0.15 14.25
N CYS A 410 -16.92 -0.93 13.59
CA CYS A 410 -18.32 -1.28 13.38
C CYS A 410 -18.57 -2.74 13.72
N LEU A 411 -19.83 -3.06 13.98
CA LEU A 411 -20.32 -4.41 14.22
C LEU A 411 -21.51 -4.69 13.29
N MET A 412 -21.54 -5.86 12.67
CA MET A 412 -22.60 -6.30 11.78
C MET A 412 -22.98 -7.76 12.04
N LYS A 413 -24.19 -8.15 11.67
CA LYS A 413 -24.59 -9.55 11.56
C LYS A 413 -24.38 -10.00 10.13
N VAL A 414 -23.75 -11.13 9.95
CA VAL A 414 -23.44 -11.68 8.63
C VAL A 414 -23.67 -13.19 8.59
N PRO A 415 -24.09 -13.76 7.45
CA PRO A 415 -24.07 -15.22 7.26
C PRO A 415 -22.63 -15.76 7.36
N GLY A 416 -22.46 -16.98 7.87
CA GLY A 416 -21.13 -17.61 7.95
C GLY A 416 -20.45 -17.75 6.59
N GLN A 417 -21.22 -17.91 5.51
CA GLN A 417 -20.71 -17.91 4.14
C GLN A 417 -19.94 -16.61 3.81
N MET A 418 -20.45 -15.47 4.28
CA MET A 418 -19.82 -14.17 4.03
C MET A 418 -18.49 -14.03 4.76
N ILE A 419 -18.36 -14.63 5.96
CA ILE A 419 -17.07 -14.71 6.68
C ILE A 419 -16.08 -15.57 5.89
N LEU A 420 -16.53 -16.74 5.41
CA LEU A 420 -15.68 -17.64 4.60
C LEU A 420 -15.20 -16.96 3.32
N ASP A 421 -16.10 -16.27 2.60
CA ASP A 421 -15.77 -15.55 1.37
C ASP A 421 -14.78 -14.40 1.62
N ALA A 422 -14.93 -13.70 2.76
CA ALA A 422 -14.01 -12.64 3.13
C ALA A 422 -12.60 -13.16 3.46
N LEU A 423 -12.48 -14.23 4.24
CA LEU A 423 -11.20 -14.88 4.54
C LEU A 423 -10.53 -15.40 3.26
N GLU A 424 -11.29 -16.02 2.37
CA GLU A 424 -10.82 -16.55 1.08
C GLU A 424 -10.32 -15.42 0.17
N PHE A 425 -11.08 -14.32 0.07
CA PHE A 425 -10.70 -13.16 -0.74
C PHE A 425 -9.45 -12.47 -0.19
N GLY A 426 -9.36 -12.30 1.12
CA GLY A 426 -8.16 -11.75 1.77
C GLY A 426 -6.91 -12.59 1.56
N ALA A 427 -7.07 -13.91 1.48
CA ALA A 427 -5.97 -14.88 1.29
C ALA A 427 -5.61 -15.16 -0.17
N LYS A 428 -6.26 -14.51 -1.16
CA LYS A 428 -6.16 -14.85 -2.60
C LYS A 428 -4.73 -14.88 -3.16
N ASP A 429 -3.85 -14.03 -2.63
CA ASP A 429 -2.48 -13.86 -3.13
C ASP A 429 -1.43 -14.54 -2.23
N THR A 430 -1.85 -15.07 -1.06
CA THR A 430 -0.95 -15.71 -0.08
C THR A 430 -0.42 -17.07 -0.55
N PRO A 431 0.86 -17.44 -0.33
CA PRO A 431 1.94 -16.63 0.26
C PRO A 431 2.77 -15.87 -0.78
N ASP A 432 2.43 -15.97 -2.06
CA ASP A 432 3.27 -15.57 -3.21
C ASP A 432 3.39 -14.05 -3.35
N ALA A 433 2.29 -13.32 -3.02
CA ALA A 433 2.27 -11.85 -3.09
C ALA A 433 1.60 -11.24 -1.86
N GLU A 434 1.88 -9.95 -1.63
CA GLU A 434 1.28 -9.17 -0.55
C GLU A 434 -0.15 -8.74 -0.90
N SER A 435 -1.07 -8.85 0.08
CA SER A 435 -2.43 -8.33 -0.02
C SER A 435 -2.76 -7.45 1.18
N GLY A 436 -3.13 -6.19 0.94
CA GLY A 436 -3.64 -5.31 2.00
C GLY A 436 -4.87 -5.90 2.69
N GLY A 437 -5.67 -6.64 1.95
CA GLY A 437 -6.88 -7.32 2.42
C GLY A 437 -6.64 -8.63 3.17
N PHE A 438 -5.39 -9.11 3.36
CA PHE A 438 -5.15 -10.28 4.21
C PHE A 438 -5.68 -10.02 5.62
N LEU A 439 -6.47 -10.95 6.20
CA LEU A 439 -7.18 -10.73 7.46
C LEU A 439 -6.55 -11.51 8.62
N SER A 440 -6.21 -10.80 9.73
CA SER A 440 -6.12 -11.42 11.04
C SER A 440 -7.50 -11.43 11.69
N ALA A 441 -7.79 -12.48 12.44
CA ALA A 441 -9.06 -12.64 13.11
C ALA A 441 -8.90 -12.98 14.60
N ALA A 442 -9.73 -12.37 15.42
CA ALA A 442 -9.96 -12.72 16.82
C ALA A 442 -11.33 -13.39 16.96
N GLY A 443 -11.46 -14.32 17.90
CA GLY A 443 -12.67 -15.15 18.02
C GLY A 443 -12.79 -16.25 16.95
N LEU A 444 -11.77 -16.41 16.07
CA LEU A 444 -11.79 -17.35 14.95
C LEU A 444 -10.40 -17.96 14.75
N THR A 445 -10.36 -19.23 14.28
CA THR A 445 -9.14 -19.87 13.74
C THR A 445 -9.41 -20.37 12.33
N TYR A 446 -8.41 -20.32 11.44
CA TYR A 446 -8.53 -20.83 10.08
C TYR A 446 -7.18 -21.22 9.48
N GLU A 447 -7.24 -22.00 8.43
CA GLU A 447 -6.08 -22.49 7.71
C GLU A 447 -6.21 -22.12 6.23
N ILE A 448 -5.08 -21.83 5.59
CA ILE A 448 -5.00 -21.46 4.18
C ILE A 448 -4.14 -22.50 3.46
N ASP A 449 -4.73 -23.25 2.54
CA ASP A 449 -4.01 -24.18 1.66
C ASP A 449 -3.57 -23.47 0.39
N SER A 450 -2.33 -22.99 0.36
CA SER A 450 -1.78 -22.25 -0.78
C SER A 450 -1.59 -23.11 -2.04
N THR A 451 -1.69 -24.45 -1.92
CA THR A 451 -1.63 -25.34 -3.09
C THR A 451 -2.92 -25.33 -3.91
N VAL A 452 -4.02 -24.80 -3.35
CA VAL A 452 -5.30 -24.59 -4.03
C VAL A 452 -5.29 -23.22 -4.69
N LYS A 453 -5.60 -23.18 -5.99
CA LYS A 453 -5.66 -21.91 -6.73
C LYS A 453 -6.95 -21.14 -6.39
N TYR A 454 -6.82 -19.84 -6.11
CA TYR A 454 -7.97 -18.95 -5.98
C TYR A 454 -8.77 -18.88 -7.28
N THR A 455 -10.11 -19.05 -7.22
CA THR A 455 -11.02 -19.04 -8.37
C THR A 455 -12.21 -18.10 -8.19
N GLY A 456 -12.20 -17.25 -7.15
CA GLY A 456 -13.15 -16.16 -7.00
C GLY A 456 -13.00 -15.09 -8.08
N SER A 457 -13.98 -14.21 -8.22
CA SER A 457 -13.99 -13.17 -9.26
C SER A 457 -13.99 -11.76 -8.70
N GLN A 458 -13.34 -10.86 -9.44
CA GLN A 458 -13.29 -9.41 -9.20
C GLN A 458 -13.70 -8.67 -10.48
N ASP A 459 -14.17 -7.43 -10.32
CA ASP A 459 -14.39 -6.53 -11.45
C ASP A 459 -13.05 -5.91 -11.95
N ASP A 460 -13.14 -4.95 -12.86
CA ASP A 460 -11.98 -4.24 -13.42
C ASP A 460 -11.34 -3.22 -12.48
N LYS A 461 -11.92 -2.99 -11.30
CA LYS A 461 -11.38 -2.15 -10.24
C LYS A 461 -10.79 -2.95 -9.07
N GLY A 462 -10.77 -4.30 -9.19
CA GLY A 462 -10.32 -5.18 -8.13
C GLY A 462 -11.35 -5.47 -7.05
N VAL A 463 -12.61 -5.05 -7.24
CA VAL A 463 -13.70 -5.24 -6.28
C VAL A 463 -14.31 -6.65 -6.42
N TRP A 464 -14.44 -7.37 -5.31
CA TRP A 464 -15.01 -8.72 -5.27
C TRP A 464 -16.43 -8.79 -5.88
N GLN A 465 -16.67 -9.82 -6.67
CA GLN A 465 -17.96 -10.06 -7.33
C GLN A 465 -18.59 -11.42 -6.94
N ALA A 466 -17.77 -12.46 -6.76
CA ALA A 466 -18.25 -13.78 -6.35
C ALA A 466 -17.13 -14.59 -5.69
N GLY A 467 -17.52 -15.49 -4.77
CA GLY A 467 -16.64 -16.49 -4.17
C GLY A 467 -16.15 -17.53 -5.20
N PRO A 468 -15.26 -18.46 -4.77
CA PRO A 468 -14.73 -19.49 -5.62
C PRO A 468 -15.81 -20.36 -6.29
N THR A 469 -15.60 -20.71 -7.55
CA THR A 469 -16.42 -21.68 -8.27
C THR A 469 -16.00 -23.14 -8.03
N GLY A 470 -14.90 -23.34 -7.30
CA GLY A 470 -14.30 -24.62 -6.96
C GLY A 470 -14.02 -24.76 -5.47
N GLU A 471 -12.90 -25.39 -5.18
CA GLU A 471 -12.44 -25.60 -3.79
C GLU A 471 -11.94 -24.28 -3.18
N TYR A 472 -12.29 -24.04 -1.92
CA TYR A 472 -11.76 -22.92 -1.14
C TYR A 472 -10.33 -23.22 -0.67
N ARG A 473 -9.47 -22.22 -0.70
CA ARG A 473 -8.13 -22.27 -0.07
C ARG A 473 -8.25 -22.22 1.45
N VAL A 474 -9.20 -21.44 1.95
CA VAL A 474 -9.50 -21.29 3.37
C VAL A 474 -10.25 -22.51 3.86
N ARG A 475 -9.70 -23.17 4.89
CA ARG A 475 -10.18 -24.44 5.45
C ARG A 475 -10.23 -24.38 6.97
N ASN A 476 -10.89 -25.36 7.55
CA ASN A 476 -10.93 -25.60 9.01
C ASN A 476 -11.28 -24.34 9.81
N VAL A 477 -12.16 -23.50 9.26
CA VAL A 477 -12.63 -22.28 9.93
C VAL A 477 -13.44 -22.69 11.16
N LYS A 478 -13.04 -22.18 12.35
CA LYS A 478 -13.72 -22.46 13.61
C LYS A 478 -13.95 -21.17 14.37
N ILE A 479 -15.12 -21.02 14.96
CA ILE A 479 -15.53 -19.87 15.77
C ILE A 479 -15.41 -20.23 17.25
N TYR A 480 -14.89 -19.30 18.04
CA TYR A 480 -14.77 -19.46 19.48
C TYR A 480 -16.13 -19.32 20.17
N ASN A 481 -16.55 -20.37 20.87
CA ASN A 481 -17.75 -20.34 21.70
C ASN A 481 -17.37 -19.85 23.11
N LYS A 482 -17.74 -18.64 23.44
CA LYS A 482 -17.44 -17.98 24.74
C LYS A 482 -18.02 -18.75 25.94
N THR A 483 -19.12 -19.48 25.77
CA THR A 483 -19.78 -20.24 26.83
C THR A 483 -19.03 -21.53 27.17
N THR A 484 -18.61 -22.28 26.15
CA THR A 484 -17.94 -23.57 26.33
C THR A 484 -16.42 -23.43 26.46
N GLY A 485 -15.85 -22.36 25.92
CA GLY A 485 -14.41 -22.17 25.78
C GLY A 485 -13.80 -23.12 24.76
N THR A 486 -14.52 -23.41 23.67
CA THR A 486 -14.09 -24.30 22.59
C THR A 486 -14.26 -23.67 21.22
N PHE A 487 -13.44 -24.07 20.26
CA PHE A 487 -13.60 -23.67 18.85
C PHE A 487 -14.51 -24.66 18.13
N GLU A 488 -15.60 -24.19 17.56
CA GLU A 488 -16.61 -24.97 16.83
C GLU A 488 -16.51 -24.68 15.33
N PRO A 489 -16.71 -25.67 14.43
CA PRO A 489 -16.70 -25.45 13.00
C PRO A 489 -17.66 -24.32 12.59
N LEU A 490 -17.23 -23.47 11.66
CA LEU A 490 -18.09 -22.44 11.04
C LEU A 490 -19.27 -23.12 10.32
N ASP A 491 -20.49 -22.73 10.69
CA ASP A 491 -21.69 -23.06 9.92
C ASP A 491 -21.99 -21.92 8.94
N VAL A 492 -21.81 -22.18 7.65
CA VAL A 492 -22.01 -21.16 6.59
C VAL A 492 -23.42 -20.60 6.53
N ASN A 493 -24.42 -21.34 7.06
CA ASN A 493 -25.83 -20.94 7.07
C ASN A 493 -26.25 -20.21 8.36
N LYS A 494 -25.41 -20.21 9.39
CA LYS A 494 -25.68 -19.51 10.66
C LYS A 494 -25.29 -18.05 10.53
N THR A 495 -26.02 -17.17 11.19
CA THR A 495 -25.66 -15.76 11.34
C THR A 495 -24.70 -15.58 12.51
N TYR A 496 -23.61 -14.83 12.31
CA TYR A 496 -22.62 -14.44 13.30
C TYR A 496 -22.51 -12.92 13.38
N THR A 497 -22.02 -12.42 14.50
CA THR A 497 -21.64 -11.02 14.64
C THR A 497 -20.15 -10.85 14.27
N LEU A 498 -19.90 -9.96 13.32
CA LEU A 498 -18.58 -9.63 12.79
C LEU A 498 -18.24 -8.18 13.09
N GLY A 499 -17.16 -7.96 13.85
CA GLY A 499 -16.58 -6.66 14.14
C GLY A 499 -15.35 -6.38 13.30
N GLY A 500 -15.02 -5.11 13.12
CA GLY A 500 -13.82 -4.65 12.41
C GLY A 500 -13.92 -3.17 12.05
N ILE A 501 -13.01 -2.70 11.20
CA ILE A 501 -13.00 -1.31 10.76
C ILE A 501 -13.96 -1.06 9.60
N ASN A 502 -14.57 0.13 9.57
CA ASN A 502 -15.50 0.54 8.54
C ASN A 502 -14.87 0.54 7.12
N TYR A 503 -13.58 0.79 7.00
CA TYR A 503 -12.85 0.67 5.73
C TYR A 503 -13.12 -0.68 5.05
N THR A 504 -12.86 -1.80 5.76
CA THR A 504 -13.04 -3.15 5.22
C THR A 504 -14.52 -3.55 5.15
N LEU A 505 -15.28 -3.29 6.23
CA LEU A 505 -16.62 -3.88 6.40
C LEU A 505 -17.74 -3.04 5.77
N ARG A 506 -17.56 -1.72 5.59
CA ARG A 506 -18.59 -0.81 5.08
C ARG A 506 -18.23 -0.13 3.77
N ASN A 507 -16.95 0.21 3.57
CA ASN A 507 -16.52 1.11 2.50
C ASN A 507 -15.86 0.37 1.32
N GLN A 508 -15.92 -0.96 1.30
CA GLN A 508 -15.35 -1.83 0.26
C GLN A 508 -13.81 -1.74 0.14
N GLY A 509 -13.15 -1.24 1.17
CA GLY A 509 -11.69 -1.15 1.20
C GLY A 509 -11.04 -2.49 0.90
N ASP A 510 -9.89 -2.51 0.25
CA ASP A 510 -9.24 -3.69 -0.34
C ASP A 510 -10.13 -4.51 -1.29
N GLY A 511 -11.31 -3.98 -1.69
CA GLY A 511 -12.26 -4.63 -2.59
C GLY A 511 -13.30 -5.54 -1.90
N PHE A 512 -13.46 -5.49 -0.58
CA PHE A 512 -14.43 -6.29 0.18
C PHE A 512 -15.87 -5.86 -0.08
N ASN A 513 -16.46 -6.31 -1.18
CA ASN A 513 -17.84 -5.97 -1.58
C ASN A 513 -18.88 -7.03 -1.20
N MET A 514 -18.49 -8.11 -0.51
CA MET A 514 -19.44 -9.12 -0.05
C MET A 514 -20.34 -8.61 1.07
N PHE A 515 -19.91 -7.61 1.86
CA PHE A 515 -20.64 -7.08 3.01
C PHE A 515 -21.75 -6.11 2.60
N GLN A 516 -22.79 -6.65 1.93
CA GLN A 516 -23.94 -5.89 1.42
C GLN A 516 -25.23 -6.34 2.12
N GLU A 517 -26.14 -5.39 2.38
CA GLU A 517 -27.47 -5.69 2.93
C GLU A 517 -28.26 -6.61 2.00
N SER A 518 -28.11 -6.44 0.68
CA SER A 518 -28.72 -7.32 -0.35
C SER A 518 -28.22 -8.76 -0.30
N ALA A 519 -27.06 -9.01 0.31
CA ALA A 519 -26.47 -10.33 0.52
C ALA A 519 -26.72 -10.90 1.94
N GLY A 520 -27.50 -10.21 2.77
CA GLY A 520 -27.91 -10.67 4.11
C GLY A 520 -27.07 -10.10 5.26
N MET A 521 -26.28 -9.04 5.02
CA MET A 521 -25.64 -8.29 6.09
C MET A 521 -26.64 -7.37 6.78
N GLU A 522 -26.57 -7.25 8.11
CA GLU A 522 -27.33 -6.29 8.93
C GLU A 522 -26.33 -5.47 9.76
N LEU A 523 -26.31 -4.15 9.58
CA LEU A 523 -25.48 -3.28 10.41
C LEU A 523 -26.08 -3.22 11.82
N VAL A 524 -25.29 -3.57 12.83
CA VAL A 524 -25.66 -3.44 14.25
C VAL A 524 -25.28 -2.07 14.77
N MET A 525 -24.03 -1.67 14.58
CA MET A 525 -23.52 -0.35 15.03
C MET A 525 -22.29 0.05 14.21
N GLU A 526 -22.16 1.34 13.93
CA GLU A 526 -20.98 1.97 13.37
C GLU A 526 -20.52 3.12 14.27
N GLY A 527 -19.25 3.49 14.24
CA GLY A 527 -18.70 4.54 15.10
C GLY A 527 -18.55 4.12 16.57
N ILE A 528 -18.28 2.84 16.83
CA ILE A 528 -18.10 2.29 18.19
C ILE A 528 -16.91 2.95 18.89
N ALA A 529 -15.79 3.09 18.20
CA ALA A 529 -14.57 3.80 18.64
C ALA A 529 -13.67 4.03 17.41
N MET A 530 -12.73 4.97 17.54
CA MET A 530 -11.62 5.04 16.57
C MET A 530 -10.72 3.81 16.74
N GLU A 531 -10.17 3.29 15.64
CA GLU A 531 -9.33 2.08 15.64
C GLU A 531 -8.15 2.18 16.62
N TYR A 532 -7.43 3.32 16.63
CA TYR A 532 -6.30 3.53 17.54
C TYR A 532 -6.72 3.72 19.00
N GLU A 533 -7.92 4.25 19.27
CA GLU A 533 -8.46 4.41 20.63
C GLU A 533 -8.84 3.06 21.22
N ALA A 534 -9.50 2.20 20.43
CA ALA A 534 -9.79 0.83 20.83
C ALA A 534 -8.52 0.04 21.11
N PHE A 535 -7.51 0.21 20.28
CA PHE A 535 -6.18 -0.41 20.46
C PHE A 535 -5.51 0.10 21.74
N ALA A 536 -5.48 1.42 21.97
CA ALA A 536 -4.93 2.01 23.19
C ALA A 536 -5.67 1.57 24.46
N ALA A 537 -7.00 1.46 24.40
CA ALA A 537 -7.80 0.99 25.52
C ALA A 537 -7.48 -0.47 25.88
N TYR A 538 -7.29 -1.32 24.89
CA TYR A 538 -6.88 -2.71 25.11
C TYR A 538 -5.50 -2.81 25.77
N LEU A 539 -4.51 -2.02 25.30
CA LEU A 539 -3.17 -2.00 25.90
C LEU A 539 -3.20 -1.54 27.36
N LYS A 540 -4.01 -0.52 27.69
CA LYS A 540 -4.20 -0.07 29.07
C LYS A 540 -4.87 -1.10 29.98
N ALA A 541 -5.59 -2.06 29.41
CA ALA A 541 -6.30 -3.11 30.16
C ALA A 541 -5.41 -4.32 30.52
N PHE A 542 -4.17 -4.38 30.03
CA PHE A 542 -3.22 -5.39 30.46
C PHE A 542 -2.87 -5.21 31.93
N LYS A 543 -2.51 -6.31 32.59
CA LYS A 543 -2.13 -6.28 34.00
C LYS A 543 -0.77 -5.58 34.18
N ASP A 544 -0.68 -4.75 35.21
CA ASP A 544 0.61 -4.32 35.76
C ASP A 544 1.22 -5.51 36.52
N THR A 545 2.30 -6.08 36.00
CA THR A 545 2.92 -7.29 36.55
C THR A 545 4.14 -7.01 37.42
N ASP A 546 4.69 -5.80 37.39
CA ASP A 546 5.86 -5.36 38.16
C ASP A 546 5.53 -4.30 39.23
N GLY A 547 4.30 -3.80 39.27
CA GLY A 547 3.80 -2.88 40.30
C GLY A 547 4.25 -1.43 40.09
N ASN A 548 4.64 -1.05 38.87
CA ASN A 548 5.08 0.31 38.55
C ASN A 548 3.92 1.27 38.17
N GLY A 549 2.69 0.76 38.09
CA GLY A 549 1.49 1.52 37.74
C GLY A 549 1.24 1.59 36.22
N VAL A 550 2.00 0.86 35.39
CA VAL A 550 1.88 0.81 33.94
C VAL A 550 1.54 -0.60 33.48
N ALA A 551 0.68 -0.73 32.50
CA ALA A 551 0.31 -2.02 31.91
C ALA A 551 1.50 -2.71 31.22
N ASN A 552 1.71 -4.00 31.46
CA ASN A 552 2.76 -4.78 30.81
C ASN A 552 2.19 -5.68 29.71
N ILE A 553 2.54 -5.40 28.45
CA ILE A 553 2.01 -6.15 27.31
C ILE A 553 2.73 -7.49 27.20
N SER A 554 2.01 -8.59 27.50
CA SER A 554 2.46 -9.98 27.34
C SER A 554 1.25 -10.91 27.26
N SER A 555 1.43 -12.14 26.77
CA SER A 555 0.34 -13.13 26.69
C SER A 555 -0.30 -13.39 28.06
N ALA A 556 0.52 -13.52 29.10
CA ALA A 556 0.05 -13.82 30.46
C ALA A 556 -0.70 -12.64 31.13
N ALA A 557 -0.36 -11.40 30.76
CA ALA A 557 -0.99 -10.18 31.29
C ALA A 557 -2.22 -9.73 30.49
N SER A 558 -2.48 -10.32 29.31
CA SER A 558 -3.58 -9.95 28.43
C SER A 558 -4.95 -10.05 29.11
N PRO A 559 -5.86 -9.09 28.86
CA PRO A 559 -7.25 -9.19 29.27
C PRO A 559 -7.96 -10.47 28.79
N LEU A 560 -7.60 -10.95 27.59
CA LEU A 560 -8.16 -12.18 27.00
C LEU A 560 -7.57 -13.47 27.60
N ALA A 561 -6.52 -13.40 28.43
CA ALA A 561 -5.97 -14.58 29.12
C ALA A 561 -6.97 -15.23 30.10
N SER A 562 -8.04 -14.52 30.47
CA SER A 562 -9.15 -15.07 31.26
C SER A 562 -10.12 -15.94 30.44
N PHE A 563 -10.08 -15.87 29.10
CA PHE A 563 -10.95 -16.64 28.21
C PHE A 563 -10.42 -18.07 28.12
N LYS A 564 -11.25 -19.03 28.50
CA LYS A 564 -10.85 -20.45 28.59
C LYS A 564 -10.38 -20.99 27.24
N ASN A 565 -9.13 -21.50 27.19
CA ASN A 565 -8.50 -22.05 25.98
C ASN A 565 -8.41 -21.07 24.79
N TYR A 566 -8.51 -19.77 25.01
CA TYR A 566 -8.31 -18.79 23.94
C TYR A 566 -6.81 -18.68 23.60
N PRO A 567 -6.41 -18.85 22.33
CA PRO A 567 -4.99 -18.89 21.96
C PRO A 567 -4.42 -17.48 21.88
N ILE A 568 -3.52 -17.16 22.81
CA ILE A 568 -2.73 -15.94 22.84
C ILE A 568 -1.25 -16.33 22.88
N ASN A 569 -0.45 -15.78 22.01
CA ASN A 569 1.00 -15.96 22.02
C ASN A 569 1.70 -14.73 21.41
N TYR A 570 1.75 -13.64 22.16
CA TYR A 570 2.37 -12.39 21.71
C TYR A 570 3.90 -12.47 21.70
N GLU A 571 4.49 -13.40 22.45
CA GLU A 571 5.92 -13.67 22.50
C GLU A 571 6.43 -14.34 21.21
N ASN A 572 5.54 -14.89 20.38
CA ASN A 572 5.87 -15.45 19.09
C ASN A 572 5.65 -14.41 17.97
N ALA A 573 6.72 -13.91 17.36
CA ALA A 573 6.64 -12.93 16.26
C ALA A 573 5.75 -13.39 15.09
N ALA A 574 5.67 -14.70 14.82
CA ALA A 574 4.80 -15.31 13.80
C ALA A 574 3.32 -15.45 14.24
N GLY A 575 2.92 -14.85 15.36
CA GLY A 575 1.56 -14.85 15.87
C GLY A 575 1.18 -16.07 16.70
N SER A 576 -0.09 -16.13 17.10
CA SER A 576 -0.66 -17.10 18.04
C SER A 576 -0.96 -18.48 17.43
N GLY A 577 -0.84 -18.66 16.13
CA GLY A 577 -1.22 -19.87 15.41
C GLY A 577 -2.74 -19.95 15.10
N ARG A 578 -3.49 -18.89 15.28
CA ARG A 578 -4.91 -18.82 14.86
C ARG A 578 -5.07 -18.85 13.34
N THR A 579 -4.10 -18.32 12.63
CA THR A 579 -4.01 -18.38 11.17
C THR A 579 -2.81 -19.21 10.78
N VAL A 580 -3.02 -20.24 9.98
CA VAL A 580 -1.96 -21.15 9.50
C VAL A 580 -1.95 -21.17 7.99
N VAL A 581 -0.78 -20.95 7.38
CA VAL A 581 -0.59 -21.04 5.93
C VAL A 581 0.14 -22.34 5.61
N TRP A 582 -0.52 -23.22 4.84
CA TRP A 582 0.08 -24.44 4.32
C TRP A 582 0.63 -24.19 2.92
N THR A 583 1.87 -24.62 2.73
CA THR A 583 2.55 -24.71 1.45
C THR A 583 2.70 -26.18 1.05
N ALA A 584 3.21 -26.45 -0.15
CA ALA A 584 3.51 -27.82 -0.57
C ALA A 584 4.44 -28.57 0.40
N ASP A 585 5.33 -27.83 1.09
CA ASP A 585 6.35 -28.41 1.97
C ASP A 585 5.83 -28.74 3.37
N ASN A 586 4.82 -28.01 3.88
CA ASN A 586 4.32 -28.15 5.25
C ASN A 586 2.85 -28.61 5.34
N ARG A 587 2.21 -28.91 4.22
CA ARG A 587 0.82 -29.39 4.16
C ARG A 587 0.68 -30.72 4.92
N PRO A 588 -0.27 -30.85 5.87
CA PRO A 588 -0.57 -32.11 6.50
C PRO A 588 -0.98 -33.16 5.46
N ALA A 589 -0.52 -34.39 5.61
CA ALA A 589 -1.03 -35.49 4.79
C ALA A 589 -2.55 -35.59 4.94
N GLU A 590 -3.29 -35.66 3.86
CA GLU A 590 -4.73 -35.91 3.94
C GLU A 590 -5.00 -37.20 4.74
N PRO A 591 -5.95 -37.19 5.69
CA PRO A 591 -6.34 -38.43 6.34
C PRO A 591 -6.79 -39.40 5.24
N VAL A 592 -6.12 -40.53 5.11
CA VAL A 592 -6.52 -41.57 4.18
C VAL A 592 -7.93 -41.99 4.58
N THR A 593 -8.92 -41.47 3.90
CA THR A 593 -10.30 -41.97 4.02
C THR A 593 -10.24 -43.44 3.64
N PRO A 594 -10.61 -44.38 4.51
CA PRO A 594 -10.67 -45.78 4.12
C PRO A 594 -11.53 -45.83 2.86
N ALA A 595 -10.99 -46.39 1.77
CA ALA A 595 -11.75 -46.57 0.55
C ALA A 595 -13.08 -47.23 0.90
N GLU A 596 -14.23 -46.59 0.56
CA GLU A 596 -15.51 -47.29 0.60
C GLU A 596 -15.32 -48.61 -0.15
N PRO A 597 -15.82 -49.76 0.39
CA PRO A 597 -15.70 -51.01 -0.31
C PRO A 597 -16.37 -50.87 -1.67
N GLY A 598 -15.54 -50.76 -2.69
CA GLY A 598 -15.97 -50.48 -4.07
C GLY A 598 -16.93 -51.54 -4.53
N LYS A 599 -18.00 -51.14 -5.18
CA LYS A 599 -18.82 -51.99 -6.03
C LYS A 599 -17.86 -52.69 -7.01
N ALA A 600 -17.75 -54.00 -6.88
CA ALA A 600 -16.91 -54.82 -7.76
C ALA A 600 -17.40 -54.70 -9.21
N ASP A 601 -16.52 -54.25 -10.10
CA ASP A 601 -16.70 -54.34 -11.53
C ASP A 601 -16.64 -55.81 -11.95
N PRO A 602 -17.60 -56.39 -12.67
CA PRO A 602 -17.60 -57.83 -13.02
C PRO A 602 -16.79 -58.07 -14.30
N ALA A 603 -15.46 -58.12 -14.20
CA ALA A 603 -14.65 -58.72 -15.27
C ALA A 603 -13.24 -59.12 -14.81
N LYS A 604 -13.06 -60.43 -14.83
CA LYS A 604 -11.85 -61.29 -14.87
C LYS A 604 -11.66 -62.14 -13.65
N THR A 605 -12.33 -63.28 -13.71
CA THR A 605 -12.00 -64.50 -12.95
C THR A 605 -10.62 -65.03 -13.35
N GLY A 606 -9.71 -65.04 -12.39
CA GLY A 606 -8.40 -65.71 -12.51
C GLY A 606 -7.39 -65.07 -11.52
N ASP A 607 -7.14 -65.70 -10.40
CA ASP A 607 -6.13 -65.39 -9.36
C ASP A 607 -6.58 -64.79 -8.01
N LEU A 608 -7.79 -65.12 -7.54
CA LEU A 608 -8.25 -64.67 -6.21
C LEU A 608 -8.32 -65.80 -5.17
N MET A 609 -7.78 -67.00 -5.44
CA MET A 609 -7.79 -68.11 -4.47
C MET A 609 -6.60 -68.18 -3.51
N ALA A 610 -5.53 -67.40 -3.76
CA ALA A 610 -4.32 -67.43 -2.87
C ALA A 610 -4.36 -66.37 -1.73
N PHE A 611 -5.24 -65.38 -1.80
CA PHE A 611 -5.24 -64.28 -0.80
C PHE A 611 -6.23 -64.50 0.36
N PHE A 612 -7.29 -65.33 0.16
CA PHE A 612 -8.25 -65.57 1.23
C PHE A 612 -7.82 -66.61 2.27
N THR A 613 -6.83 -67.48 1.97
CA THR A 613 -6.31 -68.46 2.94
C THR A 613 -5.38 -67.86 3.96
N ALA A 614 -4.78 -66.70 3.73
CA ALA A 614 -3.85 -66.03 4.68
C ALA A 614 -4.56 -65.19 5.74
N MET A 615 -5.77 -64.66 5.43
CA MET A 615 -6.53 -63.81 6.38
C MET A 615 -7.37 -64.58 7.39
N THR A 616 -7.76 -65.82 7.09
CA THR A 616 -8.52 -66.67 8.03
C THR A 616 -7.65 -67.28 9.13
N VAL A 617 -6.34 -67.37 8.94
CA VAL A 617 -5.41 -67.87 9.96
C VAL A 617 -5.05 -66.83 11.00
N LEU A 618 -5.05 -65.53 10.64
CA LEU A 618 -4.74 -64.44 11.56
C LEU A 618 -5.93 -64.01 12.44
N SER A 619 -7.18 -64.20 12.00
CA SER A 619 -8.37 -63.95 12.83
C SER A 619 -8.65 -65.04 13.86
N GLY A 620 -8.20 -66.28 13.61
CA GLY A 620 -8.32 -67.40 14.57
C GLY A 620 -7.38 -67.32 15.76
N MET A 621 -6.19 -66.75 15.60
CA MET A 621 -5.21 -66.64 16.71
C MET A 621 -5.52 -65.44 17.64
N GLY A 622 -6.20 -64.39 17.20
CA GLY A 622 -6.63 -63.25 18.02
C GLY A 622 -7.74 -63.60 19.02
N ALA A 623 -8.66 -64.49 18.65
CA ALA A 623 -9.75 -64.91 19.50
C ALA A 623 -9.33 -65.90 20.60
N ALA A 624 -8.28 -66.71 20.37
CA ALA A 624 -7.75 -67.65 21.37
C ALA A 624 -6.93 -66.93 22.46
N TYR A 625 -6.35 -65.73 22.19
CA TYR A 625 -5.56 -65.00 23.20
C TYR A 625 -6.46 -64.16 24.14
N VAL A 626 -7.62 -63.77 23.74
CA VAL A 626 -8.56 -62.98 24.59
C VAL A 626 -9.36 -63.93 25.51
N ALA A 627 -9.63 -65.15 25.10
CA ALA A 627 -10.32 -66.19 25.94
C ALA A 627 -9.48 -66.72 27.11
N ARG A 628 -8.14 -66.65 27.01
CA ARG A 628 -7.23 -67.18 28.03
C ARG A 628 -6.88 -66.22 29.17
N LYS A 629 -7.36 -64.95 29.11
CA LYS A 629 -7.15 -63.88 30.12
C LYS A 629 -8.38 -63.62 30.98
N ARG A 630 -9.41 -64.45 30.95
CA ARG A 630 -10.60 -64.34 31.78
C ARG A 630 -10.82 -65.50 32.78
N GLU A 631 -9.84 -66.35 32.93
CA GLU A 631 -9.89 -67.47 33.92
C GLU A 631 -8.65 -67.50 34.86
N ASP A 632 -8.05 -66.32 35.13
CA ASP A 632 -7.15 -66.19 36.29
C ASP A 632 -7.50 -64.92 37.05
#